data_6df14f726965a1906285a535fab315ec
#
_entry.id   6df14f726965a1906285a535fab315ec
#
_cell.length_a   1.000
_cell.length_b   1.000
_cell.length_c   1.000
_cell.angle_alpha   90.00
_cell.angle_beta   90.00
_cell.angle_gamma   90.00
#
_symmetry.space_group_name_H-M   'P 1'
#
loop_
_entity.id
_entity.type
_entity.pdbx_description
1 polymer ?
#
loop_
_entity_poly.entity_id
_entity_poly.type
_entity_poly.pdbx_seq_one_letter_code
_entity_poly.pdbx_strand_id
1 'polypeptide(L)'
;PDGKRFTDEKFKTCHGKVPAHGTWKALTTPCPMHMIFDQKHMSAGPIYDAHPSHGWTQIVVQYEWSEDNTKELEGGWIVGAETIPELAAKIGLDLDVLTDTVDRWNGMVAAGADTDFGRTLMFEKIGKGPYFAVELSPSMLNTQGGPRRNEKAQIVRPDGTPIPRLYSAGELGSIYSYLYQGTGNIGECLAFGRIAARQAVAGAQLALADGLEQAAQRRERR
;
A
#
# COMPACT_ATOMS: atom_id res chain seq x y z
N PRO A 1 1.17 -18.37 6.83
CA PRO A 1 -0.01 -18.85 7.53
C PRO A 1 0.32 -20.03 8.46
N ASP A 2 1.45 -19.94 9.17
CA ASP A 2 1.89 -20.98 10.11
C ASP A 2 1.60 -20.59 11.59
N GLY A 3 0.87 -19.52 11.86
CA GLY A 3 0.57 -19.04 13.20
C GLY A 3 1.72 -18.31 13.89
N LYS A 4 2.83 -18.07 13.20
CA LYS A 4 3.99 -17.39 13.77
C LYS A 4 3.99 -15.91 13.42
N ARG A 5 4.60 -15.14 14.31
CA ARG A 5 4.94 -13.75 14.05
C ARG A 5 6.02 -13.66 12.96
N PHE A 6 5.96 -12.70 12.05
CA PHE A 6 6.83 -12.63 10.88
C PHE A 6 7.47 -11.24 10.64
N THR A 7 7.15 -10.23 11.45
CA THR A 7 7.69 -8.87 11.28
C THR A 7 7.58 -8.06 12.57
N ASP A 8 8.27 -6.93 12.63
CA ASP A 8 7.95 -5.83 13.55
C ASP A 8 6.74 -5.07 13.00
N GLU A 9 5.62 -5.11 13.68
CA GLU A 9 4.35 -4.52 13.26
C GLU A 9 4.36 -2.99 13.32
N LYS A 10 5.37 -2.41 13.95
CA LYS A 10 5.59 -0.95 14.04
C LYS A 10 6.77 -0.45 13.23
N PHE A 11 7.46 -1.35 12.54
CA PHE A 11 8.55 -0.96 11.66
C PHE A 11 8.01 -0.14 10.48
N LYS A 12 8.63 0.99 10.22
CA LYS A 12 8.27 1.81 9.06
C LYS A 12 8.75 1.13 7.79
N THR A 13 7.86 0.47 7.13
CA THR A 13 8.11 -0.02 5.77
C THR A 13 7.93 1.10 4.76
N CYS A 14 8.70 1.09 3.69
CA CYS A 14 8.45 1.95 2.56
C CYS A 14 7.52 1.22 1.60
N HIS A 15 6.21 1.25 1.89
CA HIS A 15 5.16 0.60 1.09
C HIS A 15 5.49 -0.85 0.75
N GLY A 16 5.56 -1.68 1.78
CA GLY A 16 5.85 -3.12 1.64
C GLY A 16 7.31 -3.45 1.33
N LYS A 17 8.22 -2.51 1.48
CA LYS A 17 9.66 -2.74 1.33
C LYS A 17 10.41 -2.43 2.61
N VAL A 18 11.46 -3.17 2.86
CA VAL A 18 12.35 -2.99 4.01
C VAL A 18 13.78 -2.72 3.54
N PRO A 19 14.53 -1.89 4.26
CA PRO A 19 15.94 -1.67 3.93
C PRO A 19 16.74 -2.95 4.20
N ALA A 20 17.60 -3.33 3.26
CA ALA A 20 18.49 -4.47 3.39
C ALA A 20 19.76 -4.24 2.57
N HIS A 21 20.91 -4.22 3.25
CA HIS A 21 22.23 -4.07 2.61
C HIS A 21 22.33 -2.91 1.61
N GLY A 22 21.84 -1.72 2.00
CA GLY A 22 21.87 -0.52 1.17
C GLY A 22 20.87 -0.47 0.03
N THR A 23 19.95 -1.42 -0.02
CA THR A 23 18.85 -1.47 -0.99
C THR A 23 17.51 -1.69 -0.33
N TRP A 24 16.44 -1.66 -1.11
CA TRP A 24 15.09 -1.97 -0.66
C TRP A 24 14.67 -3.35 -1.17
N LYS A 25 14.28 -4.23 -0.24
CA LYS A 25 13.70 -5.53 -0.57
C LYS A 25 12.21 -5.52 -0.32
N ALA A 26 11.47 -6.24 -1.15
CA ALA A 26 10.06 -6.51 -0.86
C ALA A 26 9.93 -7.27 0.46
N LEU A 27 9.02 -6.83 1.32
CA LEU A 27 8.63 -7.60 2.49
C LEU A 27 7.77 -8.78 2.01
N THR A 28 8.20 -9.99 2.31
CA THR A 28 7.38 -11.17 2.08
C THR A 28 6.39 -11.28 3.23
N THR A 29 5.14 -10.99 2.95
CA THR A 29 4.05 -11.14 3.91
C THR A 29 3.29 -12.43 3.63
N PRO A 30 2.92 -13.21 4.68
CA PRO A 30 1.98 -14.31 4.50
C PRO A 30 0.61 -13.77 4.07
N CYS A 31 -0.15 -14.58 3.35
CA CYS A 31 -1.52 -14.25 2.97
C CYS A 31 -2.38 -15.51 3.08
N PRO A 32 -3.42 -15.51 3.91
CA PRO A 32 -3.79 -14.43 4.84
C PRO A 32 -2.80 -14.24 5.99
N MET A 33 -2.83 -13.07 6.63
CA MET A 33 -2.19 -12.80 7.90
C MET A 33 -3.25 -12.37 8.92
N HIS A 34 -2.97 -12.56 10.21
CA HIS A 34 -3.93 -12.23 11.25
C HIS A 34 -3.34 -11.26 12.27
N MET A 35 -4.12 -10.28 12.66
CA MET A 35 -3.83 -9.45 13.82
C MET A 35 -4.53 -10.08 15.04
N ILE A 36 -3.76 -10.46 16.06
CA ILE A 36 -4.26 -11.08 17.29
C ILE A 36 -4.22 -10.05 18.41
N PHE A 37 -5.30 -9.93 19.16
CA PHE A 37 -5.40 -8.97 20.26
C PHE A 37 -6.40 -9.46 21.35
N ASP A 38 -6.40 -8.78 22.48
CA ASP A 38 -7.19 -9.12 23.66
C ASP A 38 -8.37 -8.15 23.89
N GLN A 39 -9.15 -8.42 24.93
CA GLN A 39 -10.27 -7.58 25.33
C GLN A 39 -9.87 -6.13 25.64
N LYS A 40 -8.68 -5.89 26.16
CA LYS A 40 -8.20 -4.53 26.42
C LYS A 40 -8.16 -3.69 25.14
N HIS A 41 -7.62 -4.27 24.06
CA HIS A 41 -7.57 -3.62 22.75
C HIS A 41 -8.97 -3.51 22.13
N MET A 42 -9.78 -4.56 22.25
CA MET A 42 -11.16 -4.55 21.76
C MET A 42 -11.99 -3.40 22.37
N SER A 43 -11.78 -3.11 23.66
CA SER A 43 -12.50 -2.07 24.40
C SER A 43 -11.89 -0.68 24.28
N ALA A 44 -10.73 -0.55 23.63
CA ALA A 44 -10.04 0.74 23.50
C ALA A 44 -10.65 1.65 22.42
N GLY A 45 -11.56 1.13 21.62
CA GLY A 45 -12.19 1.81 20.50
C GLY A 45 -12.06 1.04 19.19
N PRO A 46 -12.37 1.66 18.05
CA PRO A 46 -12.32 0.99 16.75
C PRO A 46 -10.91 0.46 16.47
N ILE A 47 -10.83 -0.82 16.10
CA ILE A 47 -9.55 -1.46 15.71
C ILE A 47 -8.96 -0.77 14.48
N TYR A 48 -9.84 -0.30 13.61
CA TYR A 48 -9.48 0.55 12.48
C TYR A 48 -9.68 2.02 12.84
N ASP A 49 -8.59 2.73 13.07
CA ASP A 49 -8.63 4.17 13.33
C ASP A 49 -8.75 4.94 12.00
N ALA A 50 -9.98 5.32 11.67
CA ALA A 50 -10.29 6.21 10.56
C ALA A 50 -9.97 7.68 10.90
N HIS A 51 -8.88 7.95 11.62
CA HIS A 51 -8.55 9.31 12.05
C HIS A 51 -8.49 10.27 10.86
N PRO A 52 -9.17 11.43 10.93
CA PRO A 52 -9.22 12.38 9.82
C PRO A 52 -7.86 12.89 9.33
N SER A 53 -6.83 12.82 10.17
CA SER A 53 -5.46 13.16 9.78
C SER A 53 -4.80 12.14 8.85
N HIS A 54 -5.35 10.94 8.75
CA HIS A 54 -4.94 9.89 7.83
C HIS A 54 -5.80 9.91 6.57
N GLY A 55 -5.82 11.02 5.84
CA GLY A 55 -6.71 11.28 4.70
C GLY A 55 -6.79 10.18 3.63
N TRP A 56 -5.85 9.25 3.61
CA TRP A 56 -5.87 8.08 2.76
C TRP A 56 -6.97 7.09 3.12
N THR A 57 -7.29 6.94 4.40
CA THR A 57 -8.29 5.99 4.87
C THR A 57 -9.70 6.41 4.47
N GLN A 58 -9.98 7.71 4.43
CA GLN A 58 -11.28 8.23 3.97
C GLN A 58 -11.49 8.07 2.47
N ILE A 59 -10.41 8.08 1.68
CA ILE A 59 -10.50 7.95 0.21
C ILE A 59 -10.64 6.48 -0.21
N VAL A 60 -9.99 5.57 0.51
CA VAL A 60 -9.86 4.16 0.11
C VAL A 60 -10.91 3.28 0.78
N VAL A 61 -11.33 3.62 1.99
CA VAL A 61 -12.27 2.82 2.77
C VAL A 61 -13.64 3.50 2.79
N GLN A 62 -14.55 2.98 1.97
CA GLN A 62 -15.95 3.42 1.94
C GLN A 62 -16.81 2.70 3.01
N TYR A 63 -16.16 2.18 4.05
CA TYR A 63 -16.82 1.49 5.15
C TYR A 63 -16.67 2.31 6.44
N GLU A 64 -17.78 2.52 7.11
CA GLU A 64 -17.87 3.21 8.37
C GLU A 64 -17.75 2.19 9.51
N TRP A 65 -16.56 2.09 10.08
CA TRP A 65 -16.25 1.19 11.18
C TRP A 65 -17.03 1.62 12.43
N SER A 66 -17.57 0.66 13.18
CA SER A 66 -18.29 0.98 14.41
C SER A 66 -17.35 1.44 15.53
N GLU A 67 -17.85 2.32 16.42
CA GLU A 67 -17.05 2.90 17.50
C GLU A 67 -16.55 1.86 18.53
N ASP A 68 -17.29 0.77 18.66
CA ASP A 68 -17.05 -0.29 19.65
C ASP A 68 -16.71 -1.66 19.03
N ASN A 69 -16.51 -1.71 17.71
CA ASN A 69 -16.24 -2.93 16.94
C ASN A 69 -17.38 -3.96 16.93
N THR A 70 -18.57 -3.62 17.41
CA THR A 70 -19.69 -4.59 17.54
C THR A 70 -20.18 -5.06 16.17
N LYS A 71 -20.35 -4.15 15.21
CA LYS A 71 -20.79 -4.52 13.86
C LYS A 71 -19.81 -5.45 13.15
N GLU A 72 -18.52 -5.24 13.35
CA GLU A 72 -17.46 -6.02 12.73
C GLU A 72 -17.35 -7.41 13.35
N LEU A 73 -17.61 -7.51 14.66
CA LEU A 73 -17.72 -8.79 15.36
C LEU A 73 -18.95 -9.58 14.91
N GLU A 74 -20.13 -8.94 14.86
CA GLU A 74 -21.36 -9.54 14.35
C GLU A 74 -21.26 -9.92 12.87
N GLY A 75 -20.59 -9.11 12.08
CA GLY A 75 -20.32 -9.34 10.66
C GLY A 75 -19.25 -10.42 10.38
N GLY A 76 -18.58 -10.92 11.42
CA GLY A 76 -17.54 -11.95 11.28
C GLY A 76 -16.18 -11.44 10.74
N TRP A 77 -15.98 -10.14 10.65
CA TRP A 77 -14.67 -9.57 10.29
C TRP A 77 -13.70 -9.61 11.46
N ILE A 78 -14.23 -9.49 12.67
CA ILE A 78 -13.54 -9.79 13.91
C ILE A 78 -14.03 -11.15 14.40
N VAL A 79 -13.11 -12.07 14.64
CA VAL A 79 -13.41 -13.38 15.20
C VAL A 79 -13.02 -13.37 16.67
N GLY A 80 -13.96 -13.73 17.57
CA GLY A 80 -13.74 -13.77 19.02
C GLY A 80 -13.74 -15.19 19.58
N ALA A 81 -12.96 -15.41 20.64
CA ALA A 81 -12.92 -16.65 21.40
C ALA A 81 -12.48 -16.42 22.83
N GLU A 82 -12.88 -17.32 23.76
CA GLU A 82 -12.49 -17.22 25.17
C GLU A 82 -11.03 -17.61 25.41
N THR A 83 -10.48 -18.47 24.57
CA THR A 83 -9.10 -18.97 24.68
C THR A 83 -8.34 -18.86 23.37
N ILE A 84 -7.00 -18.82 23.44
CA ILE A 84 -6.14 -18.82 22.26
C ILE A 84 -6.32 -20.09 21.39
N PRO A 85 -6.38 -21.30 21.97
CA PRO A 85 -6.69 -22.50 21.19
C PRO A 85 -8.04 -22.44 20.45
N GLU A 86 -9.10 -21.93 21.08
CA GLU A 86 -10.38 -21.74 20.40
C GLU A 86 -10.28 -20.72 19.27
N LEU A 87 -9.55 -19.63 19.49
CA LEU A 87 -9.32 -18.62 18.46
C LEU A 87 -8.58 -19.23 17.27
N ALA A 88 -7.50 -19.98 17.53
CA ALA A 88 -6.72 -20.66 16.50
C ALA A 88 -7.62 -21.60 15.67
N ALA A 89 -8.45 -22.41 16.32
CA ALA A 89 -9.38 -23.30 15.64
C ALA A 89 -10.36 -22.55 14.73
N LYS A 90 -10.90 -21.41 15.20
CA LYS A 90 -11.84 -20.58 14.43
C LYS A 90 -11.22 -19.93 13.19
N ILE A 91 -9.94 -19.57 13.24
CA ILE A 91 -9.25 -18.90 12.15
C ILE A 91 -8.38 -19.87 11.32
N GLY A 92 -8.47 -21.19 11.58
CA GLY A 92 -7.79 -22.22 10.79
C GLY A 92 -6.26 -22.27 11.00
N LEU A 93 -5.78 -21.86 12.16
CA LEU A 93 -4.39 -21.95 12.54
C LEU A 93 -4.12 -23.15 13.44
N ASP A 94 -2.88 -23.60 13.51
CA ASP A 94 -2.45 -24.61 14.45
C ASP A 94 -2.53 -24.09 15.88
N LEU A 95 -3.18 -24.90 16.77
CA LEU A 95 -3.52 -24.51 18.13
C LEU A 95 -2.28 -24.28 18.99
N ASP A 96 -1.32 -25.18 18.89
CA ASP A 96 -0.10 -25.15 19.67
C ASP A 96 0.82 -24.03 19.20
N VAL A 97 0.95 -23.88 17.88
CA VAL A 97 1.80 -22.83 17.27
C VAL A 97 1.30 -21.43 17.62
N LEU A 98 -0.02 -21.17 17.58
CA LEU A 98 -0.52 -19.85 17.96
C LEU A 98 -0.36 -19.60 19.46
N THR A 99 -0.59 -20.60 20.30
CA THR A 99 -0.39 -20.49 21.75
C THR A 99 1.08 -20.18 22.08
N ASP A 100 2.01 -20.94 21.52
CA ASP A 100 3.44 -20.70 21.68
C ASP A 100 3.86 -19.31 21.19
N THR A 101 3.27 -18.83 20.11
CA THR A 101 3.53 -17.49 19.57
C THR A 101 3.11 -16.40 20.55
N VAL A 102 1.93 -16.51 21.15
CA VAL A 102 1.42 -15.55 22.14
C VAL A 102 2.24 -15.62 23.43
N ASP A 103 2.57 -16.83 23.90
CA ASP A 103 3.38 -17.01 25.11
C ASP A 103 4.81 -16.47 24.93
N ARG A 104 5.40 -16.71 23.76
CA ARG A 104 6.70 -16.15 23.39
C ARG A 104 6.67 -14.62 23.36
N TRP A 105 5.65 -14.04 22.72
CA TRP A 105 5.43 -12.59 22.72
C TRP A 105 5.34 -12.03 24.15
N ASN A 106 4.49 -12.62 24.98
CA ASN A 106 4.32 -12.19 26.36
C ASN A 106 5.58 -12.34 27.20
N GLY A 107 6.39 -13.37 26.94
CA GLY A 107 7.71 -13.56 27.53
C GLY A 107 8.68 -12.45 27.16
N MET A 108 8.74 -12.08 25.89
CA MET A 108 9.58 -10.96 25.42
C MET A 108 9.14 -9.63 26.01
N VAL A 109 7.84 -9.36 26.11
CA VAL A 109 7.31 -8.16 26.78
C VAL A 109 7.73 -8.13 28.25
N ALA A 110 7.65 -9.26 28.95
CA ALA A 110 8.09 -9.37 30.36
C ALA A 110 9.59 -9.15 30.51
N ALA A 111 10.39 -9.56 29.54
CA ALA A 111 11.83 -9.35 29.49
C ALA A 111 12.23 -7.92 29.06
N GLY A 112 11.27 -7.13 28.56
CA GLY A 112 11.52 -5.76 28.10
C GLY A 112 12.21 -5.64 26.74
N ALA A 113 12.30 -6.74 25.96
CA ALA A 113 12.98 -6.73 24.67
C ALA A 113 12.36 -7.72 23.69
N ASP A 114 12.01 -7.25 22.49
CA ASP A 114 11.62 -8.09 21.35
C ASP A 114 12.89 -8.63 20.68
N THR A 115 13.21 -9.89 20.98
CA THR A 115 14.39 -10.58 20.42
C THR A 115 14.16 -11.13 19.02
N ASP A 116 12.91 -11.12 18.53
CA ASP A 116 12.58 -11.67 17.22
C ASP A 116 12.72 -10.63 16.11
N PHE A 117 12.19 -9.43 16.34
CA PHE A 117 12.14 -8.38 15.31
C PHE A 117 12.56 -6.99 15.79
N GLY A 118 12.91 -6.86 17.09
CA GLY A 118 13.41 -5.59 17.65
C GLY A 118 12.36 -4.50 17.82
N ARG A 119 11.08 -4.85 17.96
CA ARG A 119 9.99 -3.89 18.16
C ARG A 119 10.17 -3.13 19.49
N THR A 120 10.11 -1.82 19.43
CA THR A 120 10.31 -0.94 20.59
C THR A 120 9.06 -0.12 20.96
N LEU A 121 8.10 0.01 20.05
CA LEU A 121 6.91 0.81 20.24
C LEU A 121 5.68 -0.07 20.43
N MET A 122 4.77 0.34 21.33
CA MET A 122 3.52 -0.38 21.64
C MET A 122 3.79 -1.86 21.94
N PHE A 123 4.75 -2.08 22.82
CA PHE A 123 5.23 -3.40 23.21
C PHE A 123 4.52 -3.80 24.50
N GLU A 124 3.31 -4.33 24.35
CA GLU A 124 2.44 -4.72 25.46
C GLU A 124 2.03 -6.20 25.36
N LYS A 125 1.73 -6.79 26.52
CA LYS A 125 1.24 -8.16 26.60
C LYS A 125 -0.12 -8.28 25.92
N ILE A 126 -0.35 -9.40 25.27
CA ILE A 126 -1.69 -9.93 25.02
C ILE A 126 -2.17 -10.50 26.36
N GLY A 127 -3.15 -9.83 26.97
CA GLY A 127 -3.56 -10.08 28.35
C GLY A 127 -4.49 -11.27 28.49
N LYS A 128 -5.56 -11.10 29.28
CA LYS A 128 -6.58 -12.13 29.47
C LYS A 128 -7.66 -12.03 28.39
N GLY A 129 -8.21 -13.18 28.04
CA GLY A 129 -9.33 -13.27 27.11
C GLY A 129 -10.59 -12.52 27.58
N PRO A 130 -11.60 -12.40 26.73
CA PRO A 130 -11.63 -12.99 25.38
C PRO A 130 -10.56 -12.42 24.44
N TYR A 131 -10.20 -13.24 23.45
CA TYR A 131 -9.21 -12.94 22.43
C TYR A 131 -9.88 -12.76 21.08
N PHE A 132 -9.25 -11.96 20.23
CA PHE A 132 -9.81 -11.59 18.93
C PHE A 132 -8.78 -11.70 17.83
N ALA A 133 -9.26 -11.94 16.63
CA ALA A 133 -8.46 -11.94 15.41
C ALA A 133 -9.17 -11.17 14.31
N VAL A 134 -8.38 -10.43 13.52
CA VAL A 134 -8.81 -9.84 12.25
C VAL A 134 -7.91 -10.39 11.15
N GLU A 135 -8.52 -10.90 10.09
CA GLU A 135 -7.78 -11.28 8.89
C GLU A 135 -7.35 -10.03 8.13
N LEU A 136 -6.08 -9.99 7.76
CA LEU A 136 -5.47 -8.92 6.99
C LEU A 136 -4.93 -9.48 5.68
N SER A 137 -5.14 -8.74 4.60
CA SER A 137 -4.59 -9.05 3.28
C SER A 137 -3.81 -7.87 2.75
N PRO A 138 -2.71 -8.10 2.03
CA PRO A 138 -2.04 -7.04 1.31
C PRO A 138 -3.00 -6.38 0.33
N SER A 139 -3.06 -5.06 0.35
CA SER A 139 -3.84 -4.30 -0.62
C SER A 139 -2.94 -3.36 -1.41
N MET A 140 -3.38 -3.01 -2.60
CA MET A 140 -2.67 -2.12 -3.49
C MET A 140 -3.30 -0.73 -3.43
N LEU A 141 -2.58 0.22 -2.85
CA LEU A 141 -3.02 1.60 -2.77
C LEU A 141 -2.85 2.31 -4.11
N ASN A 142 -1.71 2.10 -4.75
CA ASN A 142 -1.34 2.68 -6.03
C ASN A 142 -0.31 1.81 -6.73
N THR A 143 -0.08 2.08 -8.02
CA THR A 143 0.93 1.40 -8.82
C THR A 143 1.93 2.41 -9.35
N GLN A 144 3.21 2.05 -9.31
CA GLN A 144 4.27 2.86 -9.89
C GLN A 144 4.96 2.12 -11.01
N GLY A 145 5.40 2.87 -12.01
CA GLY A 145 6.02 2.32 -13.21
C GLY A 145 5.08 2.38 -14.42
N GLY A 146 5.22 1.43 -15.33
CA GLY A 146 4.48 1.43 -16.61
C GLY A 146 5.37 1.91 -17.77
N PRO A 147 4.79 2.48 -18.83
CA PRO A 147 5.54 2.87 -20.01
C PRO A 147 6.54 3.98 -19.68
N ARG A 148 7.77 3.85 -20.21
CA ARG A 148 8.80 4.86 -20.04
C ARG A 148 8.43 6.13 -20.81
N ARG A 149 8.63 7.29 -20.19
CA ARG A 149 8.49 8.61 -20.84
C ARG A 149 9.83 9.33 -20.89
N ASN A 150 9.94 10.26 -21.85
CA ASN A 150 11.06 11.16 -21.96
C ASN A 150 10.81 12.49 -21.22
N GLU A 151 11.78 13.41 -21.29
CA GLU A 151 11.70 14.74 -20.67
C GLU A 151 10.58 15.63 -21.24
N LYS A 152 10.02 15.28 -22.40
CA LYS A 152 8.87 15.94 -23.03
C LYS A 152 7.54 15.30 -22.65
N ALA A 153 7.54 14.42 -21.66
CA ALA A 153 6.39 13.64 -21.22
C ALA A 153 5.82 12.67 -22.30
N GLN A 154 6.51 12.46 -23.39
CA GLN A 154 6.10 11.53 -24.45
C GLN A 154 6.42 10.10 -24.01
N ILE A 155 5.48 9.18 -24.22
CA ILE A 155 5.73 7.76 -24.07
C ILE A 155 6.68 7.29 -25.20
N VAL A 156 7.68 6.53 -24.82
CA VAL A 156 8.67 6.00 -25.75
C VAL A 156 8.58 4.50 -25.89
N ARG A 157 8.89 4.01 -27.09
CA ARG A 157 9.06 2.58 -27.41
C ARG A 157 10.31 2.04 -26.74
N PRO A 158 10.53 0.72 -26.72
CA PRO A 158 11.75 0.11 -26.18
C PRO A 158 13.04 0.63 -26.81
N ASP A 159 13.01 1.02 -28.07
CA ASP A 159 14.14 1.63 -28.80
C ASP A 159 14.39 3.10 -28.46
N GLY A 160 13.54 3.70 -27.62
CA GLY A 160 13.63 5.10 -27.23
C GLY A 160 12.88 6.07 -28.14
N THR A 161 12.28 5.62 -29.25
CA THR A 161 11.51 6.49 -30.14
C THR A 161 10.18 6.90 -29.53
N PRO A 162 9.79 8.19 -29.57
CA PRO A 162 8.51 8.63 -29.04
C PRO A 162 7.34 8.06 -29.83
N ILE A 163 6.26 7.71 -29.12
CA ILE A 163 4.97 7.42 -29.75
C ILE A 163 4.27 8.74 -30.00
N PRO A 164 3.98 9.08 -31.27
CA PRO A 164 3.40 10.37 -31.60
C PRO A 164 2.08 10.63 -30.86
N ARG A 165 1.92 11.81 -30.25
CA ARG A 165 0.71 12.27 -29.56
C ARG A 165 0.31 11.45 -28.32
N LEU A 166 1.21 10.61 -27.80
CA LEU A 166 0.98 9.85 -26.58
C LEU A 166 1.86 10.38 -25.44
N TYR A 167 1.22 10.83 -24.38
CA TYR A 167 1.88 11.44 -23.21
C TYR A 167 1.45 10.75 -21.92
N SER A 168 2.27 10.83 -20.89
CA SER A 168 1.91 10.41 -19.54
C SER A 168 2.43 11.38 -18.49
N ALA A 169 1.74 11.40 -17.34
CA ALA A 169 2.13 12.18 -16.18
C ALA A 169 1.80 11.40 -14.90
N GLY A 170 2.48 11.73 -13.80
CA GLY A 170 2.27 11.07 -12.52
C GLY A 170 2.82 9.66 -12.48
N GLU A 171 2.16 8.78 -11.77
CA GLU A 171 2.63 7.40 -11.50
C GLU A 171 2.77 6.54 -12.74
N LEU A 172 1.95 6.76 -13.76
CA LEU A 172 2.07 6.08 -15.04
C LEU A 172 3.34 6.54 -15.78
N GLY A 173 4.39 5.76 -15.72
CA GLY A 173 5.71 6.09 -16.23
C GLY A 173 6.56 6.88 -15.23
N SER A 174 6.33 6.73 -13.94
CA SER A 174 7.05 7.42 -12.86
C SER A 174 8.56 7.31 -13.00
N ILE A 175 9.26 8.44 -12.82
CA ILE A 175 10.72 8.51 -12.76
C ILE A 175 11.29 7.85 -11.50
N TYR A 176 10.49 7.69 -10.47
CA TYR A 176 10.89 7.00 -9.24
C TYR A 176 10.85 5.48 -9.37
N SER A 177 10.41 4.96 -10.52
CA SER A 177 10.35 3.52 -10.78
C SER A 177 9.51 2.77 -9.74
N TYR A 178 10.09 1.75 -9.11
CA TYR A 178 9.41 0.88 -8.14
C TYR A 178 9.39 1.45 -6.71
N LEU A 179 9.98 2.61 -6.47
CA LEU A 179 10.09 3.18 -5.13
C LEU A 179 9.09 4.32 -4.94
N TYR A 180 8.14 4.13 -4.03
CA TYR A 180 7.19 5.16 -3.66
C TYR A 180 7.89 6.27 -2.85
N GLN A 181 7.74 7.51 -3.29
CA GLN A 181 8.41 8.69 -2.71
C GLN A 181 7.44 9.61 -1.94
N GLY A 182 6.28 9.12 -1.52
CA GLY A 182 5.29 9.97 -0.87
C GLY A 182 4.78 11.06 -1.81
N THR A 183 5.09 12.32 -1.51
CA THR A 183 4.62 13.48 -2.31
C THR A 183 5.22 13.57 -3.71
N GLY A 184 6.23 12.78 -4.05
CA GLY A 184 6.87 12.76 -5.36
C GLY A 184 5.88 12.54 -6.51
N ASN A 185 4.91 11.67 -6.34
CA ASN A 185 3.89 11.39 -7.35
C ASN A 185 3.06 12.63 -7.71
N ILE A 186 2.68 13.44 -6.72
CA ILE A 186 1.95 14.70 -6.93
C ILE A 186 2.84 15.68 -7.70
N GLY A 187 4.12 15.76 -7.34
CA GLY A 187 5.11 16.57 -8.07
C GLY A 187 5.23 16.14 -9.53
N GLU A 188 5.25 14.85 -9.81
CA GLU A 188 5.25 14.32 -11.18
C GLU A 188 3.96 14.64 -11.93
N CYS A 189 2.79 14.53 -11.29
CA CYS A 189 1.52 14.91 -11.90
C CYS A 189 1.54 16.37 -12.35
N LEU A 190 1.97 17.29 -11.49
CA LEU A 190 2.02 18.72 -11.77
C LEU A 190 3.06 19.08 -12.83
N ALA A 191 4.27 18.54 -12.70
CA ALA A 191 5.37 18.87 -13.63
C ALA A 191 5.11 18.27 -15.02
N PHE A 192 4.93 16.97 -15.10
CA PHE A 192 4.74 16.28 -16.38
C PHE A 192 3.38 16.55 -17.01
N GLY A 193 2.33 16.82 -16.24
CA GLY A 193 1.04 17.27 -16.77
C GLY A 193 1.18 18.60 -17.53
N ARG A 194 1.90 19.58 -16.97
CA ARG A 194 2.20 20.84 -17.66
C ARG A 194 3.05 20.66 -18.90
N ILE A 195 4.07 19.81 -18.83
CA ILE A 195 4.94 19.49 -19.96
C ILE A 195 4.13 18.82 -21.06
N ALA A 196 3.35 17.79 -20.74
CA ALA A 196 2.50 17.06 -21.68
C ALA A 196 1.53 17.99 -22.40
N ALA A 197 0.85 18.87 -21.67
CA ALA A 197 -0.08 19.84 -22.26
C ALA A 197 0.60 20.78 -23.25
N ARG A 198 1.76 21.34 -22.89
CA ARG A 198 2.55 22.20 -23.79
C ARG A 198 3.01 21.47 -25.05
N GLN A 199 3.48 20.24 -24.92
CA GLN A 199 3.93 19.44 -26.05
C GLN A 199 2.77 19.03 -26.96
N ALA A 200 1.60 18.71 -26.39
CA ALA A 200 0.41 18.38 -27.17
C ALA A 200 -0.08 19.56 -28.00
N VAL A 201 -0.09 20.77 -27.43
CA VAL A 201 -0.46 22.01 -28.16
C VAL A 201 0.54 22.31 -29.27
N ALA A 202 1.83 22.28 -28.97
CA ALA A 202 2.89 22.52 -29.96
C ALA A 202 2.83 21.50 -31.10
N GLY A 203 2.61 20.22 -30.81
CA GLY A 203 2.47 19.18 -31.81
C GLY A 203 1.21 19.35 -32.69
N ALA A 204 0.11 19.84 -32.10
CA ALA A 204 -1.10 20.13 -32.86
C ALA A 204 -0.92 21.33 -33.81
N GLN A 205 -0.20 22.37 -33.37
CA GLN A 205 0.12 23.54 -34.20
C GLN A 205 1.01 23.17 -35.39
N LEU A 206 2.04 22.35 -35.18
CA LEU A 206 2.88 21.85 -36.26
C LEU A 206 2.09 21.03 -37.28
N ALA A 207 1.28 20.10 -36.83
CA ALA A 207 0.45 19.28 -37.73
C ALA A 207 -0.55 20.11 -38.54
N LEU A 208 -1.07 21.19 -37.96
CA LEU A 208 -1.95 22.11 -38.67
C LEU A 208 -1.20 22.89 -39.75
N ALA A 209 0.00 23.39 -39.43
CA ALA A 209 0.86 24.11 -40.37
C ALA A 209 1.27 23.23 -41.57
N ASP A 210 1.73 21.98 -41.27
CA ASP A 210 2.06 21.00 -42.31
C ASP A 210 0.87 20.66 -43.21
N GLY A 211 -0.30 20.53 -42.64
CA GLY A 211 -1.56 20.28 -43.39
C GLY A 211 -1.93 21.43 -44.30
N LEU A 212 -1.75 22.67 -43.84
CA LEU A 212 -2.03 23.87 -44.66
C LEU A 212 -1.02 23.98 -45.81
N GLU A 213 0.26 23.74 -45.58
CA GLU A 213 1.32 23.77 -46.60
C GLU A 213 1.09 22.70 -47.67
N GLN A 214 0.75 21.47 -47.28
CA GLN A 214 0.37 20.40 -48.20
C GLN A 214 -0.87 20.76 -49.04
N ALA A 215 -1.85 21.42 -48.43
CA ALA A 215 -3.04 21.84 -49.13
C ALA A 215 -2.76 22.95 -50.16
N ALA A 216 -1.86 23.91 -49.85
CA ALA A 216 -1.38 24.92 -50.74
C ALA A 216 -0.68 24.33 -51.97
N GLN A 217 0.30 23.43 -51.71
CA GLN A 217 1.05 22.75 -52.79
C GLN A 217 0.14 21.93 -53.72
N ARG A 218 -0.95 21.34 -53.23
CA ARG A 218 -1.93 20.62 -54.05
C ARG A 218 -2.76 21.56 -54.94
N ARG A 219 -2.97 22.82 -54.51
CA ARG A 219 -3.69 23.82 -55.29
C ARG A 219 -2.84 24.37 -56.44
N GLU A 220 -1.53 24.53 -56.22
CA GLU A 220 -0.58 25.00 -57.23
C GLU A 220 -0.32 23.98 -58.34
N ARG A 221 -0.55 22.69 -58.08
CA ARG A 221 -0.39 21.61 -59.08
C ARG A 221 -1.63 21.32 -59.91
N ARG A 222 -2.72 22.04 -59.67
CA ARG A 222 -3.95 21.96 -60.48
C ARG A 222 -4.11 23.18 -61.34
#